data_fb1653536b7793e686f790332f44e25e
#
_entry.id   fb1653536b7793e686f790332f44e25e
#
_cell.length_a   1.000
_cell.length_b   1.000
_cell.length_c   1.000
_cell.angle_alpha   90.00
_cell.angle_beta   90.00
_cell.angle_gamma   90.00
#
_symmetry.space_group_name_H-M   'P 1'
#
loop_
_entity.id
_entity.type
_entity.pdbx_description
1 polymer ?
#
loop_
_entity_poly.entity_id
_entity_poly.type
_entity_poly.pdbx_seq_one_letter_code
_entity_poly.pdbx_strand_id
1 'polypeptide(L)'
;MKENRILMQYFEWYLKPEDKLWQKVSQEAKELKKVGITDVWLPPAYKGAGGKYDAGYAVYDLYDLGEFNQKGSIETKYGTKDEYLQAIKDLHENDIKVYADIVLNHKIGADEAENVYASEEEYQNRNVDTTLPTKIKAWTIYNFPMRNNKYSDFKWNYKHFNGTDWDESGRKNGIFRFSGKHWDKSVDEENGNYDYLMGADIDFNNSEVVEELNKWGKWYLDFTRVDNFRLDAVKHIKSGFMADWIRNMKESRPNLQCVGEYWNRNIDVLKSYINNTDSTIPLFDVPLHYNLFEASNSNGNYDMARIFDNTLVKEMPQLAVTFVDNHDTEPGQALFSWIQEWFKPLAYS
;
A
#
# COMPACT_ATOMS: atom_id res chain seq x y z
N MET A 1 22.81 -7.20 -20.67
CA MET A 1 21.58 -8.02 -20.57
C MET A 1 20.79 -7.42 -19.41
N LYS A 2 19.51 -7.11 -19.61
CA LYS A 2 18.65 -6.77 -18.44
C LYS A 2 18.60 -8.01 -17.55
N GLU A 3 18.92 -7.88 -16.28
CA GLU A 3 18.75 -8.97 -15.31
C GLU A 3 17.29 -9.39 -15.29
N ASN A 4 17.05 -10.68 -15.40
CA ASN A 4 15.74 -11.24 -15.16
C ASN A 4 15.47 -11.16 -13.65
N ARG A 5 14.42 -10.49 -13.21
CA ARG A 5 14.14 -10.26 -11.79
C ARG A 5 12.94 -11.09 -11.36
N ILE A 6 13.08 -11.74 -10.23
CA ILE A 6 12.02 -12.52 -9.60
C ILE A 6 11.75 -11.89 -8.24
N LEU A 7 10.62 -11.20 -8.14
CA LEU A 7 10.13 -10.57 -6.91
C LEU A 7 9.21 -11.54 -6.17
N MET A 8 9.62 -11.96 -4.98
CA MET A 8 8.80 -12.80 -4.10
C MET A 8 8.10 -11.95 -3.04
N GLN A 9 6.77 -11.99 -2.98
CA GLN A 9 6.04 -11.56 -1.79
C GLN A 9 6.33 -12.55 -0.66
N TYR A 10 6.99 -12.07 0.41
CA TYR A 10 7.44 -12.93 1.52
C TYR A 10 6.54 -12.81 2.74
N PHE A 11 5.25 -12.81 2.54
CA PHE A 11 4.24 -12.82 3.60
C PHE A 11 2.90 -13.27 3.02
N GLU A 12 2.00 -13.65 3.92
CA GLU A 12 0.59 -13.92 3.65
C GLU A 12 -0.28 -13.15 4.66
N TRP A 13 -1.55 -12.98 4.34
CA TRP A 13 -2.46 -12.19 5.18
C TRP A 13 -2.63 -12.76 6.59
N TYR A 14 -2.70 -14.08 6.72
CA TYR A 14 -3.04 -14.79 7.96
C TYR A 14 -1.84 -15.10 8.87
N LEU A 15 -0.65 -14.63 8.55
CA LEU A 15 0.52 -14.72 9.44
C LEU A 15 0.18 -14.26 10.86
N LYS A 16 0.75 -14.93 11.85
CA LYS A 16 0.59 -14.57 13.26
C LYS A 16 1.84 -13.88 13.78
N PRO A 17 1.75 -13.06 14.86
CA PRO A 17 2.93 -12.47 15.48
C PRO A 17 3.99 -13.50 15.92
N GLU A 18 3.54 -14.71 16.29
CA GLU A 18 4.40 -15.81 16.72
C GLU A 18 5.28 -16.36 15.58
N ASP A 19 4.91 -16.13 14.33
CA ASP A 19 5.66 -16.58 13.13
C ASP A 19 6.96 -15.79 12.93
N LYS A 20 7.11 -14.62 13.58
CA LYS A 20 8.32 -13.79 13.62
C LYS A 20 8.95 -13.61 12.24
N LEU A 21 8.20 -13.00 11.35
CA LEU A 21 8.54 -12.91 9.92
C LEU A 21 9.96 -12.38 9.67
N TRP A 22 10.39 -11.34 10.40
CA TRP A 22 11.72 -10.75 10.19
C TRP A 22 12.84 -11.74 10.49
N GLN A 23 12.71 -12.53 11.56
CA GLN A 23 13.67 -13.57 11.89
C GLN A 23 13.65 -14.69 10.84
N LYS A 24 12.47 -15.07 10.35
CA LYS A 24 12.32 -16.12 9.34
C LYS A 24 12.98 -15.72 8.03
N VAL A 25 12.69 -14.55 7.50
CA VAL A 25 13.30 -14.09 6.24
C VAL A 25 14.82 -13.96 6.34
N SER A 26 15.34 -13.50 7.49
CA SER A 26 16.76 -13.45 7.80
C SER A 26 17.42 -14.84 7.71
N GLN A 27 16.80 -15.85 8.30
CA GLN A 27 17.30 -17.23 8.28
C GLN A 27 17.22 -17.88 6.89
N GLU A 28 16.22 -17.53 6.09
CA GLU A 28 15.96 -18.12 4.77
C GLU A 28 16.65 -17.39 3.61
N ALA A 29 17.27 -16.23 3.83
CA ALA A 29 17.86 -15.40 2.78
C ALA A 29 18.78 -16.17 1.82
N LYS A 30 19.61 -17.07 2.35
CA LYS A 30 20.52 -17.90 1.54
C LYS A 30 19.77 -18.90 0.66
N GLU A 31 18.73 -19.53 1.16
CA GLU A 31 17.92 -20.48 0.37
C GLU A 31 17.08 -19.76 -0.68
N LEU A 32 16.55 -18.58 -0.38
CA LEU A 32 15.87 -17.73 -1.37
C LEU A 32 16.78 -17.41 -2.54
N LYS A 33 18.02 -17.01 -2.29
CA LYS A 33 19.01 -16.77 -3.35
C LYS A 33 19.28 -18.01 -4.19
N LYS A 34 19.44 -19.16 -3.53
CA LYS A 34 19.75 -20.44 -4.19
C LYS A 34 18.63 -20.92 -5.13
N VAL A 35 17.37 -20.62 -4.81
CA VAL A 35 16.22 -20.92 -5.68
C VAL A 35 15.97 -19.84 -6.73
N GLY A 36 16.81 -18.80 -6.80
CA GLY A 36 16.80 -17.81 -7.88
C GLY A 36 15.99 -16.53 -7.56
N ILE A 37 15.52 -16.33 -6.32
CA ILE A 37 14.89 -15.09 -5.93
C ILE A 37 15.91 -13.96 -5.98
N THR A 38 15.56 -12.86 -6.64
CA THR A 38 16.42 -11.68 -6.78
C THR A 38 15.96 -10.51 -5.92
N ASP A 39 14.68 -10.49 -5.60
CA ASP A 39 14.01 -9.43 -4.86
C ASP A 39 12.97 -10.01 -3.91
N VAL A 40 12.80 -9.39 -2.75
CA VAL A 40 11.78 -9.77 -1.76
C VAL A 40 10.91 -8.56 -1.45
N TRP A 41 9.59 -8.71 -1.55
CA TRP A 41 8.63 -7.74 -1.08
C TRP A 41 8.22 -8.10 0.35
N LEU A 42 8.58 -7.21 1.29
CA LEU A 42 8.24 -7.29 2.70
C LEU A 42 6.98 -6.46 3.00
N PRO A 43 6.11 -6.90 3.92
CA PRO A 43 4.90 -6.19 4.29
C PRO A 43 5.21 -4.84 4.98
N PRO A 44 4.19 -3.96 5.20
CA PRO A 44 4.40 -2.70 5.88
C PRO A 44 5.07 -2.90 7.24
N ALA A 45 6.24 -2.28 7.43
CA ALA A 45 7.07 -2.49 8.63
C ALA A 45 6.74 -1.55 9.78
N TYR A 46 5.90 -0.53 9.54
CA TYR A 46 5.55 0.48 10.54
C TYR A 46 4.31 0.09 11.37
N LYS A 47 4.11 0.81 12.48
CA LYS A 47 3.05 0.51 13.46
C LYS A 47 1.66 0.73 12.88
N GLY A 48 0.86 -0.31 12.89
CA GLY A 48 -0.58 -0.26 12.61
C GLY A 48 -1.42 -0.02 13.86
N ALA A 49 -2.70 0.30 13.66
CA ALA A 49 -3.66 0.62 14.71
C ALA A 49 -3.90 -0.54 15.69
N GLY A 50 -3.78 -1.79 15.26
CA GLY A 50 -3.91 -2.99 16.06
C GLY A 50 -2.59 -3.47 16.72
N GLY A 51 -1.53 -2.67 16.69
CA GLY A 51 -0.22 -3.02 17.25
C GLY A 51 0.34 -4.30 16.61
N LYS A 52 0.79 -5.26 17.42
CA LYS A 52 1.35 -6.52 16.93
C LYS A 52 0.36 -7.47 16.24
N TYR A 53 -0.90 -7.14 16.20
CA TYR A 53 -1.91 -7.93 15.49
C TYR A 53 -2.31 -7.31 14.14
N ASP A 54 -1.80 -6.12 13.82
CA ASP A 54 -2.08 -5.40 12.58
C ASP A 54 -1.14 -5.81 11.46
N ALA A 55 -1.68 -6.09 10.29
CA ALA A 55 -0.89 -6.41 9.11
C ALA A 55 -0.09 -5.20 8.56
N GLY A 56 -0.27 -4.01 9.15
CA GLY A 56 0.44 -2.79 8.80
C GLY A 56 -0.33 -1.86 7.86
N TYR A 57 -1.43 -2.32 7.28
CA TYR A 57 -2.25 -1.51 6.37
C TYR A 57 -3.18 -0.52 7.11
N ALA A 58 -3.52 -0.76 8.39
CA ALA A 58 -4.19 0.23 9.23
C ALA A 58 -3.16 1.19 9.84
N VAL A 59 -2.57 2.06 9.04
CA VAL A 59 -1.39 2.87 9.39
C VAL A 59 -1.64 3.81 10.56
N TYR A 60 -0.89 3.64 11.65
CA TYR A 60 -0.87 4.56 12.77
C TYR A 60 0.35 5.47 12.77
N ASP A 61 1.56 4.93 12.87
CA ASP A 61 2.79 5.72 12.94
C ASP A 61 3.86 5.21 11.97
N LEU A 62 4.08 5.96 10.89
CA LEU A 62 5.05 5.63 9.83
C LEU A 62 6.51 5.58 10.33
N TYR A 63 6.82 6.27 11.44
CA TYR A 63 8.19 6.28 12.01
C TYR A 63 8.43 5.20 13.07
N ASP A 64 7.40 4.45 13.48
CA ASP A 64 7.55 3.37 14.45
C ASP A 64 7.65 2.01 13.76
N LEU A 65 8.86 1.55 13.55
CA LEU A 65 9.15 0.25 12.92
C LEU A 65 9.18 -0.92 13.93
N GLY A 66 8.44 -0.81 15.04
CA GLY A 66 8.49 -1.77 16.14
C GLY A 66 9.54 -1.39 17.20
N GLU A 67 9.62 -0.10 17.52
CA GLU A 67 10.56 0.46 18.50
C GLU A 67 9.86 1.04 19.73
N PHE A 68 8.65 1.57 19.58
CA PHE A 68 7.95 2.26 20.65
C PHE A 68 6.76 1.46 21.15
N ASN A 69 6.49 1.52 22.48
CA ASN A 69 5.32 0.86 23.04
C ASN A 69 4.04 1.65 22.69
N GLN A 70 3.58 1.48 21.47
CA GLN A 70 2.38 2.11 20.91
C GLN A 70 1.36 1.04 20.53
N LYS A 71 0.07 1.36 20.64
CA LYS A 71 -1.02 0.43 20.29
C LYS A 71 -0.90 -0.96 20.97
N GLY A 72 -0.40 -0.95 22.23
CA GLY A 72 -0.34 -2.14 23.07
C GLY A 72 0.84 -3.07 22.84
N SER A 73 1.80 -2.69 21.98
CA SER A 73 3.03 -3.47 21.76
C SER A 73 4.22 -2.61 21.38
N ILE A 74 5.45 -3.12 21.61
CA ILE A 74 6.67 -2.54 21.05
C ILE A 74 6.82 -3.02 19.61
N GLU A 75 6.83 -4.34 19.43
CA GLU A 75 6.93 -4.95 18.09
C GLU A 75 5.70 -4.66 17.22
N THR A 76 5.89 -4.68 15.90
CA THR A 76 4.83 -4.84 14.90
C THR A 76 4.43 -6.32 14.80
N LYS A 77 3.48 -6.68 13.95
CA LYS A 77 3.09 -8.07 13.70
C LYS A 77 4.27 -8.95 13.30
N TYR A 78 5.26 -8.38 12.68
CA TYR A 78 6.35 -9.10 12.03
C TYR A 78 7.65 -9.13 12.86
N GLY A 79 7.73 -8.32 13.91
CA GLY A 79 8.88 -8.24 14.82
C GLY A 79 9.23 -6.82 15.21
N THR A 80 10.43 -6.68 15.80
CA THR A 80 11.01 -5.41 16.22
C THR A 80 11.73 -4.70 15.08
N LYS A 81 12.00 -3.40 15.26
CA LYS A 81 12.83 -2.60 14.37
C LYS A 81 14.19 -3.25 14.08
N ASP A 82 14.86 -3.72 15.14
CA ASP A 82 16.22 -4.26 15.00
C ASP A 82 16.20 -5.59 14.21
N GLU A 83 15.17 -6.40 14.37
CA GLU A 83 14.95 -7.60 13.56
C GLU A 83 14.66 -7.26 12.09
N TYR A 84 13.88 -6.20 11.82
CA TYR A 84 13.62 -5.71 10.47
C TYR A 84 14.90 -5.25 9.77
N LEU A 85 15.72 -4.43 10.45
CA LEU A 85 17.00 -3.95 9.90
C LEU A 85 17.98 -5.11 9.68
N GLN A 86 18.00 -6.11 10.57
CA GLN A 86 18.82 -7.31 10.40
C GLN A 86 18.35 -8.14 9.20
N ALA A 87 17.05 -8.33 9.02
CA ALA A 87 16.51 -9.03 7.87
C ALA A 87 16.91 -8.39 6.53
N ILE A 88 16.84 -7.06 6.42
CA ILE A 88 17.29 -6.34 5.23
C ILE A 88 18.80 -6.57 4.99
N LYS A 89 19.61 -6.49 6.05
CA LYS A 89 21.03 -6.73 5.95
C LYS A 89 21.35 -8.14 5.47
N ASP A 90 20.70 -9.16 6.02
CA ASP A 90 20.92 -10.55 5.65
C ASP A 90 20.49 -10.85 4.20
N LEU A 91 19.40 -10.21 3.72
CA LEU A 91 19.01 -10.26 2.32
C LEU A 91 20.08 -9.64 1.41
N HIS A 92 20.61 -8.47 1.77
CA HIS A 92 21.69 -7.81 1.02
C HIS A 92 22.98 -8.62 0.99
N GLU A 93 23.36 -9.26 2.09
CA GLU A 93 24.53 -10.15 2.17
C GLU A 93 24.40 -11.37 1.24
N ASN A 94 23.18 -11.69 0.81
CA ASN A 94 22.87 -12.74 -0.16
C ASN A 94 22.50 -12.19 -1.56
N ASP A 95 22.84 -10.92 -1.87
CA ASP A 95 22.50 -10.24 -3.15
C ASP A 95 21.00 -10.27 -3.49
N ILE A 96 20.13 -10.13 -2.51
CA ILE A 96 18.67 -10.01 -2.67
C ILE A 96 18.28 -8.58 -2.33
N LYS A 97 17.55 -7.92 -3.22
CA LYS A 97 17.02 -6.58 -3.01
C LYS A 97 15.70 -6.62 -2.27
N VAL A 98 15.39 -5.54 -1.54
CA VAL A 98 14.21 -5.43 -0.72
C VAL A 98 13.24 -4.40 -1.29
N TYR A 99 11.99 -4.80 -1.53
CA TYR A 99 10.86 -3.92 -1.72
C TYR A 99 10.14 -3.73 -0.40
N ALA A 100 10.06 -2.48 0.05
CA ALA A 100 9.20 -2.12 1.18
C ALA A 100 7.79 -1.79 0.70
N ASP A 101 6.80 -2.23 1.45
CA ASP A 101 5.40 -1.88 1.22
C ASP A 101 5.10 -0.49 1.78
N ILE A 102 4.59 0.40 0.95
CA ILE A 102 4.37 1.82 1.25
C ILE A 102 2.88 2.14 1.18
N VAL A 103 2.29 2.42 2.35
CA VAL A 103 0.86 2.75 2.51
C VAL A 103 0.74 4.21 2.90
N LEU A 104 0.33 5.06 1.96
CA LEU A 104 0.22 6.51 2.16
C LEU A 104 -1.20 7.04 2.10
N ASN A 105 -2.18 6.25 1.66
CA ASN A 105 -3.52 6.73 1.37
C ASN A 105 -4.26 7.26 2.61
N HIS A 106 -4.08 6.63 3.76
CA HIS A 106 -4.91 6.88 4.94
C HIS A 106 -4.16 6.65 6.25
N LYS A 107 -4.79 7.07 7.35
CA LYS A 107 -4.36 6.74 8.72
C LYS A 107 -5.53 6.19 9.53
N ILE A 108 -5.22 5.22 10.43
CA ILE A 108 -6.20 4.58 11.31
C ILE A 108 -5.64 4.54 12.75
N GLY A 109 -6.55 4.58 13.73
CA GLY A 109 -6.17 4.43 15.13
C GLY A 109 -5.63 5.72 15.76
N ALA A 110 -6.19 6.88 15.43
CA ALA A 110 -5.86 8.16 16.07
C ALA A 110 -5.86 8.08 17.60
N ASP A 111 -5.08 8.95 18.23
CA ASP A 111 -4.99 9.03 19.70
C ASP A 111 -6.20 9.69 20.31
N GLU A 112 -6.78 10.68 19.60
CA GLU A 112 -7.94 11.44 20.07
C GLU A 112 -8.88 11.77 18.90
N ALA A 113 -10.16 11.98 19.24
CA ALA A 113 -11.16 12.47 18.30
C ALA A 113 -11.45 13.94 18.52
N GLU A 114 -11.65 14.69 17.45
CA GLU A 114 -11.96 16.12 17.49
C GLU A 114 -13.27 16.46 16.75
N ASN A 115 -13.84 17.61 17.08
CA ASN A 115 -15.04 18.08 16.41
C ASN A 115 -14.70 18.73 15.07
N VAL A 116 -15.37 18.30 14.00
CA VAL A 116 -15.23 18.84 12.66
C VAL A 116 -16.62 18.93 12.00
N TYR A 117 -16.80 19.85 11.06
CA TYR A 117 -17.98 19.85 10.20
C TYR A 117 -17.72 19.00 8.98
N ALA A 118 -18.67 18.15 8.62
CA ALA A 118 -18.58 17.26 7.45
C ALA A 118 -19.95 17.05 6.80
N SER A 119 -19.95 16.86 5.49
CA SER A 119 -21.09 16.31 4.75
C SER A 119 -20.92 14.81 4.63
N GLU A 120 -22.01 14.06 4.76
CA GLU A 120 -22.03 12.64 4.42
C GLU A 120 -22.28 12.52 2.92
N GLU A 121 -21.57 11.60 2.26
CA GLU A 121 -21.64 11.37 0.84
C GLU A 121 -22.27 10.03 0.50
N GLU A 122 -22.82 9.93 -0.73
CA GLU A 122 -23.37 8.69 -1.22
C GLU A 122 -22.28 7.67 -1.50
N TYR A 123 -22.45 6.44 -1.03
CA TYR A 123 -21.44 5.39 -1.13
C TYR A 123 -21.08 5.02 -2.58
N GLN A 124 -22.09 4.97 -3.45
CA GLN A 124 -21.94 4.57 -4.87
C GLN A 124 -21.65 5.76 -5.80
N ASN A 125 -21.79 6.99 -5.32
CA ASN A 125 -21.47 8.19 -6.07
C ASN A 125 -20.94 9.28 -5.15
N ARG A 126 -19.69 9.25 -4.86
CA ARG A 126 -18.98 10.10 -3.87
C ARG A 126 -18.83 11.57 -4.32
N ASN A 127 -19.45 11.95 -5.42
CA ASN A 127 -19.61 13.35 -5.82
C ASN A 127 -20.94 13.95 -5.32
N VAL A 128 -21.75 13.18 -4.58
CA VAL A 128 -23.08 13.60 -4.11
C VAL A 128 -23.13 13.64 -2.61
N ASP A 129 -23.25 14.85 -2.05
CA ASP A 129 -23.54 15.05 -0.63
C ASP A 129 -24.98 14.61 -0.32
N THR A 130 -25.15 13.70 0.63
CA THR A 130 -26.47 13.25 1.11
C THR A 130 -26.99 14.11 2.26
N THR A 131 -26.10 14.86 2.91
CA THR A 131 -26.42 15.78 4.00
C THR A 131 -25.77 17.14 3.80
N LEU A 132 -26.37 18.17 4.39
CA LEU A 132 -25.67 19.45 4.63
C LEU A 132 -24.54 19.22 5.67
N PRO A 133 -23.52 20.07 5.71
CA PRO A 133 -22.46 19.96 6.69
C PRO A 133 -23.02 19.94 8.12
N THR A 134 -22.75 18.88 8.85
CA THR A 134 -23.11 18.71 10.25
C THR A 134 -21.86 18.53 11.10
N LYS A 135 -21.97 18.81 12.39
CA LYS A 135 -20.86 18.61 13.32
C LYS A 135 -20.78 17.15 13.68
N ILE A 136 -19.63 16.54 13.36
CA ILE A 136 -19.27 15.17 13.73
C ILE A 136 -18.08 15.18 14.68
N LYS A 137 -17.74 14.02 15.26
CA LYS A 137 -16.51 13.81 16.02
C LYS A 137 -15.66 12.76 15.32
N ALA A 138 -14.55 13.20 14.71
CA ALA A 138 -13.67 12.41 13.87
C ALA A 138 -12.36 12.05 14.58
N TRP A 139 -11.89 10.80 14.42
CA TRP A 139 -10.63 10.31 14.94
C TRP A 139 -9.48 10.73 13.99
N THR A 140 -8.92 11.91 14.26
CA THR A 140 -7.93 12.56 13.37
C THR A 140 -6.70 13.11 14.10
N ILE A 141 -6.67 13.09 15.44
CA ILE A 141 -5.52 13.58 16.21
C ILE A 141 -4.53 12.44 16.44
N TYR A 142 -3.31 12.58 15.86
CA TYR A 142 -2.20 11.65 16.07
C TYR A 142 -1.04 12.40 16.72
N ASN A 143 -0.82 12.13 18.00
CA ASN A 143 0.20 12.76 18.83
C ASN A 143 1.45 11.89 19.01
N PHE A 144 1.35 10.58 18.81
CA PHE A 144 2.42 9.61 18.99
C PHE A 144 3.14 9.76 20.34
N PRO A 145 2.43 9.65 21.47
CA PRO A 145 2.97 10.05 22.78
C PRO A 145 4.19 9.24 23.19
N MET A 146 4.22 7.94 22.85
CA MET A 146 5.32 7.06 23.24
C MET A 146 6.54 7.19 22.33
N ARG A 147 6.39 7.71 21.11
CA ARG A 147 7.51 8.07 20.23
C ARG A 147 8.19 9.36 20.68
N ASN A 148 7.48 10.26 21.34
CA ASN A 148 7.99 11.47 21.95
C ASN A 148 8.87 12.32 21.01
N ASN A 149 8.35 12.60 19.82
CA ASN A 149 8.99 13.40 18.76
C ASN A 149 10.29 12.81 18.17
N LYS A 150 10.70 11.61 18.54
CA LYS A 150 11.84 10.95 17.88
C LYS A 150 11.54 10.77 16.40
N TYR A 151 12.47 11.13 15.53
CA TYR A 151 12.42 11.12 14.06
C TYR A 151 11.57 12.23 13.43
N SER A 152 10.42 12.61 14.01
CA SER A 152 9.57 13.71 13.57
C SER A 152 8.74 14.25 14.71
N ASP A 153 8.56 15.56 14.76
CA ASP A 153 7.67 16.28 15.69
C ASP A 153 6.29 16.60 15.07
N PHE A 154 6.07 16.20 13.81
CA PHE A 154 4.80 16.42 13.12
C PHE A 154 3.64 15.71 13.83
N LYS A 155 2.53 16.45 13.97
CA LYS A 155 1.29 15.98 14.57
C LYS A 155 0.15 16.10 13.57
N TRP A 156 -0.66 15.07 13.48
CA TRP A 156 -1.80 15.07 12.56
C TRP A 156 -3.06 15.57 13.29
N ASN A 157 -3.92 16.25 12.55
CA ASN A 157 -5.26 16.65 12.94
C ASN A 157 -6.14 16.74 11.68
N TYR A 158 -7.45 17.06 11.83
CA TYR A 158 -8.40 17.08 10.72
C TYR A 158 -7.97 17.92 9.50
N LYS A 159 -7.11 18.93 9.68
CA LYS A 159 -6.63 19.77 8.55
C LYS A 159 -5.78 19.01 7.54
N HIS A 160 -5.24 17.88 7.94
CA HIS A 160 -4.36 17.04 7.14
C HIS A 160 -5.12 15.94 6.39
N PHE A 161 -6.45 15.91 6.53
CA PHE A 161 -7.30 14.88 5.95
C PHE A 161 -8.44 15.48 5.13
N ASN A 162 -8.93 14.74 4.13
CA ASN A 162 -10.11 15.09 3.34
C ASN A 162 -11.41 14.66 4.02
N GLY A 163 -11.40 13.52 4.71
CA GLY A 163 -12.56 12.94 5.32
C GLY A 163 -12.27 11.70 6.17
N THR A 164 -13.34 11.02 6.61
CA THR A 164 -13.29 9.83 7.47
C THR A 164 -14.52 8.95 7.25
N ASP A 165 -14.47 7.72 7.76
CA ASP A 165 -15.58 6.74 7.69
C ASP A 165 -16.42 6.63 8.96
N TRP A 166 -16.05 7.34 10.04
CA TRP A 166 -16.70 7.18 11.33
C TRP A 166 -17.00 8.51 12.01
N ASP A 167 -18.26 8.69 12.45
CA ASP A 167 -18.64 9.73 13.41
C ASP A 167 -18.78 9.12 14.80
N GLU A 168 -17.85 9.46 15.70
CA GLU A 168 -17.84 9.00 17.10
C GLU A 168 -19.02 9.54 17.90
N SER A 169 -19.50 10.75 17.61
CA SER A 169 -20.62 11.36 18.34
C SER A 169 -21.95 10.70 17.98
N GLY A 170 -22.14 10.37 16.71
CA GLY A 170 -23.32 9.67 16.20
C GLY A 170 -23.21 8.16 16.25
N ARG A 171 -22.02 7.60 16.51
CA ARG A 171 -21.70 6.17 16.37
C ARG A 171 -22.15 5.61 15.03
N LYS A 172 -21.78 6.32 13.97
CA LYS A 172 -22.27 6.06 12.63
C LYS A 172 -21.11 5.84 11.65
N ASN A 173 -21.21 4.79 10.86
CA ASN A 173 -20.40 4.61 9.67
C ASN A 173 -20.98 5.41 8.50
N GLY A 174 -20.13 5.95 7.65
CA GLY A 174 -20.49 6.69 6.45
C GLY A 174 -19.23 7.16 5.75
N ILE A 175 -19.36 7.89 4.65
CA ILE A 175 -18.25 8.63 4.04
C ILE A 175 -18.49 10.10 4.36
N PHE A 176 -17.66 10.64 5.26
CA PHE A 176 -17.79 12.01 5.77
C PHE A 176 -16.68 12.88 5.22
N ARG A 177 -16.97 13.72 4.22
CA ARG A 177 -16.02 14.69 3.69
C ARG A 177 -16.03 15.94 4.56
N PHE A 178 -14.85 16.36 5.03
CA PHE A 178 -14.71 17.53 5.88
C PHE A 178 -15.05 18.83 5.15
N SER A 179 -15.70 19.75 5.85
CA SER A 179 -16.10 21.05 5.28
C SER A 179 -14.88 21.83 4.78
N GLY A 180 -14.95 22.30 3.56
CA GLY A 180 -13.86 23.00 2.89
C GLY A 180 -12.77 22.09 2.29
N LYS A 181 -12.94 20.78 2.39
CA LYS A 181 -12.10 19.79 1.71
C LYS A 181 -12.79 19.23 0.46
N HIS A 182 -12.02 18.65 -0.42
CA HIS A 182 -12.49 18.04 -1.66
C HIS A 182 -11.73 16.77 -1.91
N TRP A 183 -12.43 15.74 -2.40
CA TRP A 183 -11.77 14.55 -2.93
C TRP A 183 -10.88 14.92 -4.11
N ASP A 184 -9.75 14.27 -4.23
CA ASP A 184 -8.85 14.49 -5.35
C ASP A 184 -9.51 14.01 -6.66
N LYS A 185 -9.23 14.71 -7.76
CA LYS A 185 -9.82 14.41 -9.07
C LYS A 185 -8.94 13.51 -9.93
N SER A 186 -7.68 13.32 -9.53
CA SER A 186 -6.69 12.54 -10.29
C SER A 186 -6.55 11.13 -9.73
N VAL A 187 -7.69 10.51 -9.44
CA VAL A 187 -7.86 9.16 -8.87
C VAL A 187 -8.75 8.31 -9.78
N ASP A 188 -9.00 7.05 -9.41
CA ASP A 188 -9.95 6.20 -10.13
C ASP A 188 -11.38 6.76 -10.08
N GLU A 189 -12.14 6.62 -11.19
CA GLU A 189 -13.52 7.13 -11.33
C GLU A 189 -14.57 6.15 -10.81
N GLU A 190 -14.18 5.00 -10.29
CA GLU A 190 -15.10 4.06 -9.64
C GLU A 190 -15.90 4.78 -8.54
N ASN A 191 -17.18 4.47 -8.40
CA ASN A 191 -18.10 5.18 -7.49
C ASN A 191 -18.16 6.71 -7.72
N GLY A 192 -17.91 7.17 -8.94
CA GLY A 192 -17.88 8.58 -9.29
C GLY A 192 -16.58 9.31 -8.93
N ASN A 193 -15.92 8.90 -7.86
CA ASN A 193 -14.59 9.31 -7.41
C ASN A 193 -14.13 8.34 -6.32
N TYR A 194 -12.94 7.76 -6.48
CA TYR A 194 -12.45 6.77 -5.51
C TYR A 194 -11.21 7.23 -4.72
N ASP A 195 -11.14 8.51 -4.39
CA ASP A 195 -10.12 9.05 -3.48
C ASP A 195 -10.23 8.38 -2.10
N TYR A 196 -11.39 8.45 -1.48
CA TYR A 196 -11.64 7.82 -0.19
C TYR A 196 -11.60 6.28 -0.28
N LEU A 197 -10.73 5.64 0.51
CA LEU A 197 -10.68 4.19 0.68
C LEU A 197 -11.17 3.76 2.07
N MET A 198 -10.52 4.22 3.13
CA MET A 198 -10.81 3.88 4.52
C MET A 198 -10.16 4.86 5.51
N GLY A 199 -10.61 4.85 6.76
CA GLY A 199 -10.00 5.58 7.86
C GLY A 199 -10.03 7.10 7.68
N ALA A 200 -8.98 7.79 8.12
CA ALA A 200 -8.78 9.21 7.87
C ALA A 200 -7.98 9.37 6.56
N ASP A 201 -8.63 9.86 5.52
CA ASP A 201 -8.10 10.00 4.17
C ASP A 201 -7.15 11.19 4.08
N ILE A 202 -5.92 10.97 3.61
CA ILE A 202 -4.85 11.97 3.63
C ILE A 202 -5.04 13.02 2.52
N ASP A 203 -4.97 14.30 2.87
CA ASP A 203 -5.07 15.44 1.95
C ASP A 203 -3.72 15.72 1.27
N PHE A 204 -3.51 15.20 0.08
CA PHE A 204 -2.30 15.45 -0.73
C PHE A 204 -2.24 16.84 -1.38
N ASN A 205 -3.22 17.71 -1.16
CA ASN A 205 -3.17 19.12 -1.52
C ASN A 205 -2.65 19.99 -0.37
N ASN A 206 -2.52 19.44 0.84
CA ASN A 206 -1.93 20.12 1.98
C ASN A 206 -0.40 20.06 1.93
N SER A 207 0.25 21.24 1.84
CA SER A 207 1.72 21.33 1.73
C SER A 207 2.46 20.76 2.94
N GLU A 208 1.90 20.90 4.17
CA GLU A 208 2.50 20.35 5.39
C GLU A 208 2.53 18.81 5.34
N VAL A 209 1.47 18.20 4.81
CA VAL A 209 1.38 16.74 4.60
C VAL A 209 2.42 16.29 3.56
N VAL A 210 2.47 16.97 2.42
CA VAL A 210 3.41 16.64 1.33
C VAL A 210 4.86 16.75 1.80
N GLU A 211 5.18 17.79 2.56
CA GLU A 211 6.52 17.99 3.13
C GLU A 211 6.87 16.88 4.12
N GLU A 212 5.94 16.53 5.04
CA GLU A 212 6.19 15.47 6.03
C GLU A 212 6.34 14.09 5.37
N LEU A 213 5.54 13.76 4.37
CA LEU A 213 5.66 12.49 3.65
C LEU A 213 6.95 12.41 2.83
N ASN A 214 7.43 13.52 2.27
CA ASN A 214 8.74 13.58 1.62
C ASN A 214 9.88 13.39 2.62
N LYS A 215 9.79 14.04 3.78
CA LYS A 215 10.76 13.88 4.88
C LYS A 215 10.80 12.45 5.38
N TRP A 216 9.61 11.87 5.61
CA TRP A 216 9.49 10.47 6.02
C TRP A 216 10.10 9.50 5.00
N GLY A 217 9.77 9.64 3.72
CA GLY A 217 10.28 8.73 2.69
C GLY A 217 11.80 8.74 2.58
N LYS A 218 12.43 9.93 2.65
CA LYS A 218 13.91 10.07 2.67
C LYS A 218 14.50 9.44 3.94
N TRP A 219 13.90 9.72 5.11
CA TRP A 219 14.30 9.07 6.36
C TRP A 219 14.18 7.55 6.29
N TYR A 220 13.06 7.05 5.75
CA TYR A 220 12.82 5.61 5.65
C TYR A 220 13.87 4.92 4.78
N LEU A 221 14.17 5.47 3.60
CA LEU A 221 15.24 4.96 2.71
C LEU A 221 16.61 4.96 3.37
N ASP A 222 16.95 6.04 4.05
CA ASP A 222 18.28 6.18 4.67
C ASP A 222 18.42 5.33 5.93
N PHE A 223 17.35 5.21 6.69
CA PHE A 223 17.34 4.47 7.95
C PHE A 223 17.31 2.96 7.73
N THR A 224 16.45 2.48 6.83
CA THR A 224 16.24 1.05 6.62
C THR A 224 17.14 0.43 5.57
N ARG A 225 17.62 1.25 4.62
CA ARG A 225 18.43 0.81 3.48
C ARG A 225 17.67 -0.07 2.47
N VAL A 226 16.35 -0.10 2.49
CA VAL A 226 15.57 -0.80 1.44
C VAL A 226 15.91 -0.25 0.07
N ASP A 227 15.79 -1.09 -0.95
CA ASP A 227 16.19 -0.75 -2.31
C ASP A 227 15.05 -0.12 -3.11
N ASN A 228 13.83 -0.61 -2.92
CA ASN A 228 12.70 -0.39 -3.80
C ASN A 228 11.38 -0.29 -3.01
N PHE A 229 10.32 0.17 -3.68
CA PHE A 229 9.00 0.32 -3.09
C PHE A 229 7.91 -0.46 -3.84
N ARG A 230 7.05 -1.13 -3.10
CA ARG A 230 5.69 -1.46 -3.54
C ARG A 230 4.77 -0.37 -3.01
N LEU A 231 4.00 0.25 -3.87
CA LEU A 231 3.11 1.35 -3.54
C LEU A 231 1.68 0.82 -3.44
N ASP A 232 1.14 0.85 -2.23
CA ASP A 232 -0.20 0.38 -1.91
C ASP A 232 -1.27 1.30 -2.49
N ALA A 233 -2.36 0.70 -2.99
CA ALA A 233 -3.62 1.36 -3.30
C ALA A 233 -3.51 2.67 -4.13
N VAL A 234 -2.58 2.72 -5.10
CA VAL A 234 -2.28 3.96 -5.83
C VAL A 234 -3.46 4.51 -6.65
N LYS A 235 -4.50 3.73 -6.90
CA LYS A 235 -5.71 4.19 -7.59
C LYS A 235 -6.51 5.19 -6.77
N HIS A 236 -6.31 5.21 -5.45
CA HIS A 236 -6.99 6.10 -4.50
C HIS A 236 -6.15 7.34 -4.17
N ILE A 237 -4.91 7.42 -4.66
CA ILE A 237 -3.99 8.51 -4.36
C ILE A 237 -3.82 9.39 -5.59
N LYS A 238 -3.83 10.71 -5.39
CA LYS A 238 -3.52 11.71 -6.43
C LYS A 238 -2.29 11.31 -7.24
N SER A 239 -2.49 10.99 -8.53
CA SER A 239 -1.42 10.48 -9.41
C SER A 239 -0.22 11.43 -9.51
N GLY A 240 -0.47 12.75 -9.59
CA GLY A 240 0.59 13.76 -9.61
C GLY A 240 1.42 13.76 -8.33
N PHE A 241 0.79 13.63 -7.14
CA PHE A 241 1.54 13.50 -5.88
C PHE A 241 2.44 12.27 -5.90
N MET A 242 1.91 11.11 -6.28
CA MET A 242 2.69 9.86 -6.31
C MET A 242 3.89 9.95 -7.25
N ALA A 243 3.70 10.53 -8.43
CA ALA A 243 4.80 10.74 -9.39
C ALA A 243 5.88 11.65 -8.82
N ASP A 244 5.50 12.80 -8.23
CA ASP A 244 6.44 13.76 -7.63
C ASP A 244 7.13 13.16 -6.42
N TRP A 245 6.41 12.42 -5.57
CA TRP A 245 6.99 11.76 -4.42
C TRP A 245 8.07 10.73 -4.83
N ILE A 246 7.79 9.89 -5.83
CA ILE A 246 8.79 8.94 -6.35
C ILE A 246 9.98 9.66 -6.97
N ARG A 247 9.78 10.79 -7.70
CA ARG A 247 10.89 11.59 -8.24
C ARG A 247 11.77 12.12 -7.10
N ASN A 248 11.16 12.66 -6.03
CA ASN A 248 11.88 13.13 -4.84
C ASN A 248 12.67 12.00 -4.13
N MET A 249 12.12 10.79 -4.08
CA MET A 249 12.83 9.63 -3.54
C MET A 249 14.03 9.25 -4.42
N LYS A 250 13.88 9.32 -5.74
CA LYS A 250 14.95 9.05 -6.71
C LYS A 250 16.09 10.09 -6.66
N GLU A 251 15.85 11.32 -6.21
CA GLU A 251 16.93 12.28 -5.96
C GLU A 251 17.91 11.77 -4.88
N SER A 252 17.39 11.15 -3.83
CA SER A 252 18.19 10.56 -2.76
C SER A 252 18.70 9.16 -3.10
N ARG A 253 17.95 8.41 -3.90
CA ARG A 253 18.27 7.03 -4.32
C ARG A 253 18.04 6.87 -5.82
N PRO A 254 18.99 7.24 -6.70
CA PRO A 254 18.79 7.24 -8.17
C PRO A 254 18.38 5.90 -8.79
N ASN A 255 18.79 4.80 -8.16
CA ASN A 255 18.46 3.44 -8.63
C ASN A 255 17.17 2.87 -8.04
N LEU A 256 16.42 3.65 -7.25
CA LEU A 256 15.15 3.24 -6.67
C LEU A 256 14.19 2.82 -7.78
N GLN A 257 13.63 1.63 -7.65
CA GLN A 257 12.51 1.16 -8.47
C GLN A 257 11.24 1.12 -7.62
N CYS A 258 10.11 1.14 -8.27
CA CYS A 258 8.83 0.95 -7.60
C CYS A 258 7.90 0.10 -8.46
N VAL A 259 6.87 -0.42 -7.83
CA VAL A 259 5.70 -1.01 -8.49
C VAL A 259 4.45 -0.52 -7.76
N GLY A 260 3.46 -0.03 -8.50
CA GLY A 260 2.19 0.42 -7.95
C GLY A 260 1.12 -0.67 -8.03
N GLU A 261 0.33 -0.75 -6.97
CA GLU A 261 -0.88 -1.56 -6.99
C GLU A 261 -2.05 -0.69 -7.45
N TYR A 262 -2.49 -0.92 -8.68
CA TYR A 262 -3.69 -0.31 -9.24
C TYR A 262 -4.69 -1.42 -9.60
N TRP A 263 -5.64 -1.69 -8.70
CA TRP A 263 -6.55 -2.82 -8.88
C TRP A 263 -7.70 -2.47 -9.81
N ASN A 264 -7.51 -2.73 -11.10
CA ASN A 264 -8.52 -2.57 -12.14
C ASN A 264 -8.26 -3.57 -13.28
N ARG A 265 -9.33 -4.20 -13.82
CA ARG A 265 -9.23 -5.14 -14.95
C ARG A 265 -9.09 -4.44 -16.31
N ASN A 266 -9.43 -3.17 -16.39
CA ASN A 266 -9.42 -2.42 -17.63
C ASN A 266 -8.02 -1.89 -17.91
N ILE A 267 -7.40 -2.41 -18.97
CA ILE A 267 -6.06 -2.03 -19.40
C ILE A 267 -5.94 -0.53 -19.72
N ASP A 268 -6.98 0.11 -20.26
CA ASP A 268 -6.93 1.53 -20.61
C ASP A 268 -6.87 2.42 -19.37
N VAL A 269 -7.47 1.99 -18.25
CA VAL A 269 -7.38 2.68 -16.96
C VAL A 269 -5.94 2.61 -16.43
N LEU A 270 -5.30 1.42 -16.47
CA LEU A 270 -3.92 1.26 -16.06
C LEU A 270 -2.97 2.11 -16.92
N LYS A 271 -3.17 2.10 -18.24
CA LYS A 271 -2.39 2.91 -19.19
C LYS A 271 -2.56 4.41 -18.94
N SER A 272 -3.79 4.84 -18.61
CA SER A 272 -4.07 6.23 -18.23
C SER A 272 -3.29 6.63 -16.99
N TYR A 273 -3.28 5.81 -15.94
CA TYR A 273 -2.49 6.08 -14.73
C TYR A 273 -0.99 6.15 -15.01
N ILE A 274 -0.46 5.20 -15.80
CA ILE A 274 0.96 5.20 -16.20
C ILE A 274 1.30 6.51 -16.94
N ASN A 275 0.45 6.95 -17.86
CA ASN A 275 0.64 8.21 -18.59
C ASN A 275 0.55 9.43 -17.65
N ASN A 276 -0.42 9.45 -16.72
CA ASN A 276 -0.59 10.52 -15.73
C ASN A 276 0.57 10.64 -14.74
N THR A 277 1.35 9.57 -14.59
CA THR A 277 2.59 9.55 -13.78
C THR A 277 3.86 9.67 -14.61
N ASP A 278 3.77 10.08 -15.89
CA ASP A 278 4.89 10.18 -16.85
C ASP A 278 5.73 8.88 -16.88
N SER A 279 5.08 7.73 -16.82
CA SER A 279 5.73 6.42 -16.77
C SER A 279 6.70 6.23 -15.59
N THR A 280 6.53 7.00 -14.54
CA THR A 280 7.40 6.94 -13.34
C THR A 280 7.13 5.70 -12.51
N ILE A 281 5.88 5.19 -12.54
CA ILE A 281 5.38 4.10 -11.70
C ILE A 281 4.90 2.94 -12.59
N PRO A 282 5.70 1.87 -12.76
CA PRO A 282 5.23 0.59 -13.28
C PRO A 282 4.13 0.00 -12.40
N LEU A 283 3.24 -0.79 -12.97
CA LEU A 283 2.11 -1.38 -12.24
C LEU A 283 2.16 -2.91 -12.24
N PHE A 284 1.54 -3.52 -11.24
CA PHE A 284 1.16 -4.92 -11.31
C PHE A 284 0.16 -5.14 -12.45
N ASP A 285 0.35 -6.23 -13.20
CA ASP A 285 -0.53 -6.58 -14.33
C ASP A 285 -1.79 -7.29 -13.84
N VAL A 286 -2.71 -6.52 -13.27
CA VAL A 286 -4.00 -7.03 -12.78
C VAL A 286 -4.84 -7.67 -13.87
N PRO A 287 -4.91 -7.14 -15.12
CA PRO A 287 -5.57 -7.83 -16.23
C PRO A 287 -5.04 -9.24 -16.47
N LEU A 288 -3.70 -9.44 -16.47
CA LEU A 288 -3.12 -10.77 -16.64
C LEU A 288 -3.50 -11.71 -15.48
N HIS A 289 -3.45 -11.23 -14.24
CA HIS A 289 -3.89 -12.01 -13.09
C HIS A 289 -5.31 -12.55 -13.28
N TYR A 290 -6.25 -11.71 -13.74
CA TYR A 290 -7.61 -12.15 -14.00
C TYR A 290 -7.73 -13.13 -15.17
N ASN A 291 -6.94 -12.97 -16.24
CA ASN A 291 -6.89 -13.94 -17.31
C ASN A 291 -6.41 -15.31 -16.81
N LEU A 292 -5.39 -15.33 -15.95
CA LEU A 292 -4.89 -16.56 -15.29
C LEU A 292 -5.95 -17.17 -14.37
N PHE A 293 -6.65 -16.35 -13.59
CA PHE A 293 -7.75 -16.79 -12.73
C PHE A 293 -8.88 -17.44 -13.55
N GLU A 294 -9.34 -16.80 -14.62
CA GLU A 294 -10.36 -17.34 -15.51
C GLU A 294 -9.91 -18.64 -16.18
N ALA A 295 -8.67 -18.69 -16.66
CA ALA A 295 -8.10 -19.90 -17.26
C ALA A 295 -8.08 -21.06 -16.25
N SER A 296 -7.64 -20.81 -15.01
CA SER A 296 -7.55 -21.82 -13.96
C SER A 296 -8.91 -22.39 -13.56
N ASN A 297 -9.99 -21.61 -13.68
CA ASN A 297 -11.34 -21.98 -13.29
C ASN A 297 -12.23 -22.45 -14.47
N SER A 298 -11.69 -22.50 -15.69
CA SER A 298 -12.43 -22.83 -16.91
C SER A 298 -12.67 -24.33 -17.12
N ASN A 299 -12.10 -25.20 -16.28
CA ASN A 299 -12.10 -26.64 -16.47
C ASN A 299 -11.55 -27.07 -17.86
N GLY A 300 -10.51 -26.37 -18.34
CA GLY A 300 -9.87 -26.65 -19.63
C GLY A 300 -10.54 -26.01 -20.84
N ASN A 301 -11.53 -25.16 -20.66
CA ASN A 301 -12.26 -24.50 -21.76
C ASN A 301 -11.70 -23.11 -22.12
N TYR A 302 -10.60 -22.67 -21.50
CA TYR A 302 -9.97 -21.38 -21.79
C TYR A 302 -9.04 -21.52 -23.01
N ASP A 303 -9.13 -20.59 -23.97
CA ASP A 303 -8.20 -20.50 -25.07
C ASP A 303 -6.88 -19.86 -24.61
N MET A 304 -5.88 -20.66 -24.34
CA MET A 304 -4.57 -20.20 -23.86
C MET A 304 -3.84 -19.25 -24.83
N ALA A 305 -4.17 -19.24 -26.12
CA ALA A 305 -3.63 -18.27 -27.07
C ALA A 305 -4.04 -16.83 -26.72
N ARG A 306 -5.08 -16.65 -25.91
CA ARG A 306 -5.62 -15.36 -25.48
C ARG A 306 -5.15 -14.91 -24.11
N ILE A 307 -4.27 -15.66 -23.43
CA ILE A 307 -3.89 -15.38 -22.04
C ILE A 307 -3.31 -13.97 -21.84
N PHE A 308 -2.66 -13.43 -22.87
CA PHE A 308 -2.10 -12.07 -22.85
C PHE A 308 -3.01 -11.01 -23.48
N ASP A 309 -4.23 -11.34 -23.88
CA ASP A 309 -5.13 -10.34 -24.47
C ASP A 309 -5.52 -9.30 -23.41
N ASN A 310 -5.45 -8.00 -23.81
CA ASN A 310 -5.76 -6.86 -22.94
C ASN A 310 -4.94 -6.83 -21.64
N THR A 311 -3.67 -7.24 -21.69
CA THR A 311 -2.77 -7.24 -20.54
C THR A 311 -1.70 -6.15 -20.65
N LEU A 312 -1.23 -5.69 -19.49
CA LEU A 312 -0.20 -4.65 -19.44
C LEU A 312 1.14 -5.17 -20.00
N VAL A 313 1.50 -6.42 -19.72
CA VAL A 313 2.72 -7.04 -20.22
C VAL A 313 2.74 -7.13 -21.75
N LYS A 314 1.59 -7.30 -22.41
CA LYS A 314 1.50 -7.31 -23.87
C LYS A 314 1.68 -5.91 -24.46
N GLU A 315 1.05 -4.89 -23.86
CA GLU A 315 1.01 -3.55 -24.42
C GLU A 315 2.15 -2.64 -23.96
N MET A 316 2.56 -2.75 -22.70
CA MET A 316 3.60 -1.93 -22.07
C MET A 316 4.59 -2.79 -21.26
N PRO A 317 5.30 -3.75 -21.85
CA PRO A 317 6.08 -4.77 -21.13
C PRO A 317 7.17 -4.19 -20.22
N GLN A 318 7.63 -2.97 -20.48
CA GLN A 318 8.66 -2.32 -19.65
C GLN A 318 8.10 -1.73 -18.35
N LEU A 319 6.77 -1.61 -18.26
CA LEU A 319 6.03 -0.97 -17.16
C LEU A 319 5.05 -1.95 -16.50
N ALA A 320 5.17 -3.24 -16.82
CA ALA A 320 4.37 -4.30 -16.27
C ALA A 320 5.17 -5.17 -15.30
N VAL A 321 4.60 -5.44 -14.14
CA VAL A 321 5.07 -6.48 -13.21
C VAL A 321 4.01 -7.56 -13.16
N THR A 322 4.28 -8.71 -13.75
CA THR A 322 3.35 -9.85 -13.77
C THR A 322 3.32 -10.54 -12.41
N PHE A 323 2.17 -11.03 -12.00
CA PHE A 323 2.00 -11.81 -10.78
C PHE A 323 0.90 -12.85 -10.93
N VAL A 324 0.93 -13.87 -10.10
CA VAL A 324 -0.07 -14.94 -10.09
C VAL A 324 -1.10 -14.66 -9.01
N ASP A 325 -0.68 -14.64 -7.75
CA ASP A 325 -1.51 -14.32 -6.59
C ASP A 325 -0.78 -13.35 -5.66
N ASN A 326 -1.54 -12.72 -4.75
CA ASN A 326 -1.03 -11.92 -3.65
C ASN A 326 -1.89 -12.11 -2.39
N HIS A 327 -1.60 -11.39 -1.32
CA HIS A 327 -2.29 -11.47 -0.04
C HIS A 327 -3.77 -11.03 -0.09
N ASP A 328 -4.17 -10.22 -1.10
CA ASP A 328 -5.56 -9.75 -1.27
C ASP A 328 -6.41 -10.71 -2.11
N THR A 329 -5.78 -11.62 -2.85
CA THR A 329 -6.49 -12.62 -3.66
C THR A 329 -6.71 -13.94 -2.92
N GLU A 330 -6.14 -14.09 -1.74
CA GLU A 330 -6.28 -15.30 -0.89
C GLU A 330 -7.74 -15.57 -0.51
N PRO A 331 -8.10 -16.85 -0.23
CA PRO A 331 -9.42 -17.20 0.27
C PRO A 331 -9.80 -16.40 1.51
N GLY A 332 -10.96 -15.74 1.47
CA GLY A 332 -11.47 -14.91 2.56
C GLY A 332 -11.08 -13.44 2.48
N GLN A 333 -10.25 -13.04 1.51
CA GLN A 333 -9.94 -11.64 1.24
C GLN A 333 -10.94 -11.00 0.27
N ALA A 334 -10.96 -9.66 0.23
CA ALA A 334 -11.95 -8.88 -0.51
C ALA A 334 -11.85 -9.04 -2.03
N LEU A 335 -10.65 -9.28 -2.54
CA LEU A 335 -10.35 -9.45 -3.97
C LEU A 335 -10.28 -10.92 -4.38
N PHE A 336 -11.00 -11.81 -3.67
CA PHE A 336 -10.94 -13.25 -3.85
C PHE A 336 -10.95 -13.67 -5.33
N SER A 337 -9.78 -13.98 -5.85
CA SER A 337 -9.53 -14.45 -7.22
C SER A 337 -8.34 -15.43 -7.24
N TRP A 338 -8.27 -16.29 -6.23
CA TRP A 338 -7.20 -17.26 -6.05
C TRP A 338 -7.08 -18.23 -7.22
N ILE A 339 -5.88 -18.34 -7.79
CA ILE A 339 -5.60 -19.24 -8.89
C ILE A 339 -5.48 -20.67 -8.37
N GLN A 340 -6.13 -21.61 -9.06
CA GLN A 340 -6.12 -23.03 -8.69
C GLN A 340 -4.68 -23.58 -8.61
N GLU A 341 -4.35 -24.29 -7.53
CA GLU A 341 -3.00 -24.78 -7.25
C GLU A 341 -2.40 -25.60 -8.40
N TRP A 342 -3.21 -26.42 -9.07
CA TRP A 342 -2.75 -27.23 -10.21
C TRP A 342 -2.34 -26.40 -11.42
N PHE A 343 -2.83 -25.17 -11.55
CA PHE A 343 -2.55 -24.27 -12.66
C PHE A 343 -1.30 -23.42 -12.42
N LYS A 344 -0.92 -23.16 -11.17
CA LYS A 344 0.19 -22.27 -10.82
C LYS A 344 1.51 -22.60 -11.52
N PRO A 345 1.95 -23.88 -11.63
CA PRO A 345 3.18 -24.19 -12.34
C PRO A 345 3.19 -23.74 -13.81
N LEU A 346 2.01 -23.73 -14.47
CA LEU A 346 1.87 -23.26 -15.86
C LEU A 346 1.90 -21.73 -15.95
N ALA A 347 1.45 -21.04 -14.93
CA ALA A 347 1.44 -19.58 -14.89
C ALA A 347 2.84 -18.98 -14.63
N TYR A 348 3.75 -19.74 -14.04
CA TYR A 348 5.14 -19.33 -13.79
C TYR A 348 6.10 -19.70 -14.95
N SER A 349 5.68 -20.53 -15.91
CA SER A 349 6.48 -20.96 -17.06
C SER A 349 6.40 -19.98 -18.24
#